data_0b889823f8e383fef61814703c95b60b
#
_entry.id   0b889823f8e383fef61814703c95b60b
#
_cell.length_a   1.000
_cell.length_b   1.000
_cell.length_c   1.000
_cell.angle_alpha   90.00
_cell.angle_beta   90.00
_cell.angle_gamma   90.00
#
_symmetry.space_group_name_H-M   'P 1'
#
loop_
_entity.id
_entity.type
_entity.pdbx_description
1 polymer ?
#
loop_
_entity_poly.entity_id
_entity_poly.type
_entity_poly.pdbx_seq_one_letter_code
_entity_poly.pdbx_strand_id
1 'polypeptide(L)'
;LRMQDDQCPINRFSYKKVIVKVKNYMPGMPNIDNTCIQQDDLGVTFDWVANPDTGFNWDFYVINHIDTLGNTTIVDTIYDWATQSYTHTGADPNAVNGYTIQVGGGCGLLSDPTPVIQNIRVGLQAFPPPPNSSIAQLDWNSWMRGNDSTSYDVWVEAPINSGNWTQLGTTMDTTWTDTVAFCGEWLNYEVRYGAACVSSSDSGFFSDKTPPAPVVFDSVTVAGGNLAAMSWEASSDSD
;
A
#
# COMPACT_ATOMS: atom_id res chain seq x y z
N LEU A 1 24.22 50.49 -8.07
CA LEU A 1 23.47 51.44 -8.88
C LEU A 1 24.25 52.78 -8.89
N ARG A 2 24.56 53.28 -10.08
CA ARG A 2 25.17 54.59 -10.24
C ARG A 2 24.10 55.56 -10.70
N MET A 3 23.84 56.59 -9.92
CA MET A 3 23.00 57.71 -10.34
C MET A 3 23.88 58.92 -10.67
N GLN A 4 23.62 59.53 -11.82
CA GLN A 4 24.31 60.73 -12.28
C GLN A 4 23.32 61.89 -12.23
N ASP A 5 23.77 63.00 -11.66
CA ASP A 5 23.03 64.28 -11.63
C ASP A 5 23.58 65.19 -12.71
N ASP A 6 22.72 65.74 -13.55
CA ASP A 6 23.06 66.59 -14.68
C ASP A 6 23.21 68.12 -14.31
N GLN A 7 23.23 68.43 -13.02
CA GLN A 7 23.35 69.85 -12.59
C GLN A 7 24.76 70.39 -12.79
N CYS A 8 24.86 71.44 -13.62
CA CYS A 8 26.06 72.23 -13.91
C CYS A 8 26.56 73.01 -12.67
N PRO A 9 27.87 73.20 -12.47
CA PRO A 9 28.95 72.97 -13.43
C PRO A 9 29.76 71.66 -13.16
N ILE A 10 29.44 70.84 -12.16
CA ILE A 10 30.20 69.66 -11.85
C ILE A 10 29.21 68.52 -11.70
N ASN A 11 29.31 67.52 -12.57
CA ASN A 11 28.53 66.24 -12.44
C ASN A 11 28.80 65.59 -11.08
N ARG A 12 27.78 65.55 -10.23
CA ARG A 12 27.86 64.86 -8.96
C ARG A 12 27.42 63.41 -9.15
N PHE A 13 28.24 62.47 -8.69
CA PHE A 13 27.93 61.09 -8.68
C PHE A 13 27.59 60.68 -7.24
N SER A 14 26.44 60.06 -7.05
CA SER A 14 26.13 59.39 -5.79
C SER A 14 26.10 57.89 -5.98
N TYR A 15 26.68 57.19 -5.05
CA TYR A 15 26.70 55.72 -5.05
C TYR A 15 25.86 55.25 -3.87
N LYS A 16 24.89 54.40 -4.15
CA LYS A 16 24.15 53.70 -3.10
C LYS A 16 24.56 52.26 -3.13
N LYS A 17 25.18 51.77 -2.04
CA LYS A 17 25.48 50.35 -1.88
C LYS A 17 24.18 49.63 -1.57
N VAL A 18 23.74 48.75 -2.46
CA VAL A 18 22.62 47.85 -2.22
C VAL A 18 23.21 46.49 -1.88
N ILE A 19 22.94 46.00 -0.68
CA ILE A 19 23.32 44.66 -0.26
C ILE A 19 22.12 43.77 -0.53
N VAL A 20 22.25 42.87 -1.50
CA VAL A 20 21.27 41.84 -1.79
C VAL A 20 21.69 40.60 -1.02
N LYS A 21 20.91 40.18 -0.03
CA LYS A 21 21.09 38.91 0.63
C LYS A 21 20.27 37.86 -0.13
N VAL A 22 20.94 36.97 -0.81
CA VAL A 22 20.30 35.80 -1.40
C VAL A 22 20.28 34.72 -0.32
N LYS A 23 19.10 34.30 0.09
CA LYS A 23 18.92 33.12 0.94
C LYS A 23 18.62 31.95 0.02
N ASN A 24 19.45 30.93 0.08
CA ASN A 24 19.07 29.63 -0.47
C ASN A 24 17.94 29.08 0.42
N TYR A 25 16.79 28.90 -0.18
CA TYR A 25 15.64 28.28 0.47
C TYR A 25 15.52 26.87 -0.07
N MET A 26 15.68 25.88 0.81
CA MET A 26 15.41 24.49 0.46
C MET A 26 13.91 24.30 0.26
N PRO A 27 13.45 23.74 -0.87
CA PRO A 27 12.05 23.45 -1.05
C PRO A 27 11.61 22.39 -0.01
N GLY A 28 10.37 22.49 0.45
CA GLY A 28 9.77 21.47 1.32
C GLY A 28 9.45 20.20 0.54
N MET A 29 9.60 19.04 1.19
CA MET A 29 9.17 17.78 0.59
C MET A 29 7.63 17.72 0.42
N PRO A 30 7.10 16.94 -0.54
CA PRO A 30 5.68 16.70 -0.68
C PRO A 30 5.12 15.94 0.52
N ASN A 31 3.80 16.04 0.72
CA ASN A 31 3.10 15.25 1.74
C ASN A 31 2.64 13.92 1.13
N ILE A 32 2.93 12.82 1.83
CA ILE A 32 2.59 11.44 1.45
C ILE A 32 1.68 10.75 2.49
N ASP A 33 1.18 11.46 3.51
CA ASP A 33 0.45 10.85 4.64
C ASP A 33 -0.79 10.04 4.24
N ASN A 34 -1.40 10.37 3.10
CA ASN A 34 -2.56 9.67 2.56
C ASN A 34 -2.29 9.04 1.20
N THR A 35 -1.03 8.79 0.89
CA THR A 35 -0.63 8.23 -0.40
C THR A 35 -1.02 6.77 -0.49
N CYS A 36 -1.78 6.43 -1.52
CA CYS A 36 -1.97 5.06 -1.96
C CYS A 36 -0.83 4.65 -2.87
N ILE A 37 -0.21 3.53 -2.58
CA ILE A 37 0.72 2.89 -3.49
C ILE A 37 0.15 1.54 -3.89
N GLN A 38 -0.19 1.42 -5.18
CA GLN A 38 -0.88 0.25 -5.73
C GLN A 38 -0.02 -0.36 -6.83
N GLN A 39 -0.11 -1.66 -6.93
CA GLN A 39 0.52 -2.40 -8.02
C GLN A 39 -0.55 -3.10 -8.85
N ASP A 40 -0.50 -2.89 -10.15
CA ASP A 40 -1.33 -3.56 -11.14
C ASP A 40 -0.48 -4.10 -12.29
N ASP A 41 -1.13 -4.58 -13.35
CA ASP A 41 -0.45 -5.11 -14.55
C ASP A 41 0.35 -4.05 -15.33
N LEU A 42 0.11 -2.77 -15.08
CA LEU A 42 0.80 -1.65 -15.74
C LEU A 42 2.06 -1.22 -14.98
N GLY A 43 2.15 -1.53 -13.69
CA GLY A 43 3.27 -1.16 -12.84
C GLY A 43 2.86 -0.75 -11.43
N VAL A 44 3.68 0.10 -10.82
CA VAL A 44 3.40 0.66 -9.49
C VAL A 44 2.98 2.11 -9.63
N THR A 45 1.77 2.42 -9.17
CA THR A 45 1.18 3.76 -9.19
C THR A 45 1.06 4.31 -7.78
N PHE A 46 1.40 5.57 -7.59
CA PHE A 46 1.23 6.31 -6.33
C PHE A 46 1.00 7.79 -6.59
N ASP A 47 0.44 8.47 -5.60
CA ASP A 47 0.13 9.90 -5.61
C ASP A 47 0.77 10.62 -4.42
N TRP A 48 0.78 11.94 -4.45
CA TRP A 48 1.27 12.80 -3.37
C TRP A 48 0.53 14.12 -3.37
N VAL A 49 0.65 14.87 -2.29
CA VAL A 49 0.14 16.23 -2.22
C VAL A 49 1.32 17.20 -2.24
N ALA A 50 1.29 18.14 -3.18
CA ALA A 50 2.32 19.18 -3.27
C ALA A 50 2.38 20.01 -1.98
N ASN A 51 3.60 20.33 -1.52
CA ASN A 51 3.76 21.21 -0.37
C ASN A 51 3.37 22.65 -0.75
N PRO A 52 2.41 23.29 -0.08
CA PRO A 52 1.93 24.63 -0.43
C PRO A 52 3.02 25.73 -0.34
N ASP A 53 4.07 25.51 0.47
CA ASP A 53 5.17 26.48 0.63
C ASP A 53 6.15 26.48 -0.56
N THR A 54 6.03 25.56 -1.49
CA THR A 54 6.96 25.40 -2.62
C THR A 54 6.68 26.31 -3.81
N GLY A 55 5.56 27.04 -3.82
CA GLY A 55 5.11 27.85 -4.96
C GLY A 55 6.09 28.90 -5.49
N PHE A 56 7.14 29.26 -4.76
CA PHE A 56 8.16 30.24 -5.19
C PHE A 56 9.53 29.62 -5.53
N ASN A 57 9.76 28.36 -5.20
CA ASN A 57 11.07 27.70 -5.37
C ASN A 57 10.98 26.30 -5.97
N TRP A 58 9.84 25.93 -6.53
CA TRP A 58 9.67 24.65 -7.20
C TRP A 58 10.12 24.74 -8.66
N ASP A 59 10.92 23.78 -9.10
CA ASP A 59 11.32 23.61 -10.49
C ASP A 59 10.88 22.25 -11.04
N PHE A 60 10.96 21.17 -10.22
CA PHE A 60 10.61 19.80 -10.62
C PHE A 60 10.44 18.88 -9.41
N TYR A 61 9.81 17.72 -9.65
CA TYR A 61 9.88 16.56 -8.75
C TYR A 61 10.90 15.55 -9.25
N VAL A 62 11.61 14.90 -8.35
CA VAL A 62 12.47 13.75 -8.62
C VAL A 62 11.84 12.53 -7.97
N ILE A 63 11.56 11.52 -8.78
CA ILE A 63 11.03 10.24 -8.33
C ILE A 63 12.18 9.26 -8.24
N ASN A 64 12.44 8.76 -7.05
CA ASN A 64 13.45 7.74 -6.79
C ASN A 64 12.77 6.41 -6.52
N HIS A 65 13.25 5.36 -7.17
CA HIS A 65 12.92 3.96 -6.90
C HIS A 65 14.00 3.33 -6.02
N ILE A 66 13.57 2.54 -5.05
CA ILE A 66 14.43 1.80 -4.14
C ILE A 66 14.10 0.31 -4.31
N ASP A 67 15.07 -0.45 -4.75
CA ASP A 67 14.93 -1.89 -4.95
C ASP A 67 14.97 -2.68 -3.61
N THR A 68 14.78 -4.00 -3.69
CA THR A 68 14.82 -4.90 -2.54
C THR A 68 16.17 -4.96 -1.84
N LEU A 69 17.25 -4.59 -2.53
CA LEU A 69 18.61 -4.52 -1.98
C LEU A 69 18.91 -3.15 -1.34
N GLY A 70 18.00 -2.19 -1.48
CA GLY A 70 18.14 -0.83 -0.97
C GLY A 70 18.89 0.12 -1.92
N ASN A 71 19.15 -0.28 -3.17
CA ASN A 71 19.75 0.62 -4.15
C ASN A 71 18.72 1.63 -4.62
N THR A 72 19.13 2.89 -4.68
CA THR A 72 18.28 4.00 -5.12
C THR A 72 18.63 4.42 -6.54
N THR A 73 17.63 4.52 -7.39
CA THR A 73 17.77 4.99 -8.79
C THR A 73 16.70 6.05 -9.08
N ILE A 74 17.07 7.10 -9.80
CA ILE A 74 16.10 8.08 -10.30
C ILE A 74 15.37 7.42 -11.47
N VAL A 75 14.05 7.33 -11.37
CA VAL A 75 13.19 6.75 -12.42
C VAL A 75 12.48 7.80 -13.24
N ASP A 76 12.27 9.00 -12.68
CA ASP A 76 11.70 10.11 -13.45
C ASP A 76 12.02 11.48 -12.82
N THR A 77 11.86 12.53 -13.65
CA THR A 77 11.92 13.93 -13.25
C THR A 77 10.75 14.68 -13.88
N ILE A 78 9.83 15.17 -13.06
CA ILE A 78 8.54 15.74 -13.49
C ILE A 78 8.61 17.27 -13.38
N TYR A 79 8.44 17.97 -14.52
CA TYR A 79 8.53 19.42 -14.63
C TYR A 79 7.16 20.10 -14.63
N ASP A 80 6.10 19.38 -14.28
CA ASP A 80 4.76 19.94 -14.14
C ASP A 80 4.31 19.89 -12.67
N TRP A 81 4.12 21.06 -12.08
CA TRP A 81 3.64 21.23 -10.72
C TRP A 81 2.28 20.56 -10.46
N ALA A 82 1.41 20.56 -11.46
CA ALA A 82 0.06 20.02 -11.33
C ALA A 82 0.04 18.48 -11.30
N THR A 83 1.13 17.84 -11.75
CA THR A 83 1.28 16.39 -11.71
C THR A 83 1.55 15.95 -10.26
N GLN A 84 0.62 15.20 -9.70
CA GLN A 84 0.68 14.70 -8.32
C GLN A 84 0.49 13.18 -8.26
N SER A 85 0.74 12.48 -9.36
CA SER A 85 0.75 11.03 -9.44
C SER A 85 1.82 10.54 -10.40
N TYR A 86 2.28 9.31 -10.20
CA TYR A 86 3.29 8.68 -11.04
C TYR A 86 3.03 7.18 -11.17
N THR A 87 3.26 6.62 -12.35
CA THR A 87 3.20 5.17 -12.60
C THR A 87 4.56 4.69 -13.09
N HIS A 88 5.21 3.85 -12.32
CA HIS A 88 6.46 3.20 -12.70
C HIS A 88 6.17 1.89 -13.46
N THR A 89 6.13 1.96 -14.78
CA THR A 89 5.82 0.82 -15.66
C THR A 89 6.94 -0.22 -15.73
N GLY A 90 8.14 0.10 -15.28
CA GLY A 90 9.29 -0.81 -15.24
C GLY A 90 9.52 -1.50 -13.89
N ALA A 91 8.61 -1.32 -12.92
CA ALA A 91 8.71 -1.97 -11.63
C ALA A 91 8.54 -3.49 -11.76
N ASP A 92 9.36 -4.25 -11.03
CA ASP A 92 9.19 -5.71 -10.96
C ASP A 92 7.87 -6.03 -10.24
N PRO A 93 6.89 -6.66 -10.90
CA PRO A 93 5.61 -6.99 -10.28
C PRO A 93 5.74 -8.02 -9.15
N ASN A 94 6.85 -8.74 -9.08
CA ASN A 94 7.12 -9.76 -8.07
C ASN A 94 8.00 -9.25 -6.92
N ALA A 95 8.33 -7.97 -6.89
CA ALA A 95 9.18 -7.37 -5.86
C ALA A 95 8.45 -6.34 -5.01
N VAL A 96 8.96 -6.10 -3.81
CA VAL A 96 8.62 -4.91 -3.04
C VAL A 96 9.40 -3.73 -3.62
N ASN A 97 8.67 -2.78 -4.20
CA ASN A 97 9.23 -1.58 -4.81
C ASN A 97 9.04 -0.39 -3.87
N GLY A 98 10.12 0.22 -3.46
CA GLY A 98 10.11 1.43 -2.61
C GLY A 98 10.27 2.70 -3.44
N TYR A 99 9.67 3.81 -2.96
CA TYR A 99 9.78 5.11 -3.62
C TYR A 99 9.99 6.24 -2.62
N THR A 100 10.74 7.24 -3.05
CA THR A 100 10.81 8.54 -2.39
C THR A 100 10.63 9.65 -3.42
N ILE A 101 10.10 10.77 -2.98
CA ILE A 101 9.90 11.96 -3.80
C ILE A 101 10.73 13.10 -3.22
N GLN A 102 11.43 13.82 -4.06
CA GLN A 102 12.12 15.06 -3.71
C GLN A 102 11.61 16.19 -4.58
N VAL A 103 11.68 17.40 -4.06
CA VAL A 103 11.42 18.64 -4.82
C VAL A 103 12.74 19.27 -5.17
N GLY A 104 12.95 19.55 -6.44
CA GLY A 104 14.02 20.40 -6.93
C GLY A 104 13.55 21.85 -7.00
N GLY A 105 14.39 22.75 -6.59
CA GLY A 105 14.09 24.18 -6.63
C GLY A 105 15.34 25.04 -6.73
N GLY A 106 15.15 26.34 -6.76
CA GLY A 106 16.10 27.41 -7.01
C GLY A 106 17.58 27.09 -6.78
N CYS A 107 18.38 27.28 -7.82
CA CYS A 107 19.82 27.00 -7.84
C CYS A 107 20.21 25.50 -7.76
N GLY A 108 19.32 24.59 -8.14
CA GLY A 108 19.61 23.15 -8.19
C GLY A 108 19.63 22.45 -6.83
N LEU A 109 19.00 23.03 -5.82
CA LEU A 109 18.84 22.40 -4.51
C LEU A 109 17.70 21.37 -4.55
N LEU A 110 17.91 20.22 -3.91
CA LEU A 110 16.88 19.23 -3.67
C LEU A 110 16.39 19.30 -2.22
N SER A 111 15.10 19.05 -2.00
CA SER A 111 14.57 18.82 -0.65
C SER A 111 15.14 17.56 -0.04
N ASP A 112 14.93 17.38 1.25
CA ASP A 112 15.03 16.05 1.84
C ASP A 112 14.06 15.10 1.10
N PRO A 113 14.41 13.80 0.94
CA PRO A 113 13.48 12.83 0.40
C PRO A 113 12.32 12.59 1.37
N THR A 114 11.14 12.29 0.83
CA THR A 114 10.04 11.77 1.65
C THR A 114 10.44 10.48 2.37
N PRO A 115 9.73 10.08 3.43
CA PRO A 115 9.80 8.70 3.90
C PRO A 115 9.59 7.71 2.74
N VAL A 116 10.17 6.51 2.86
CA VAL A 116 10.04 5.48 1.82
C VAL A 116 8.65 4.88 1.90
N ILE A 117 7.85 5.09 0.85
CA ILE A 117 6.60 4.36 0.61
C ILE A 117 6.89 3.12 -0.24
N GLN A 118 6.14 2.05 -0.07
CA GLN A 118 6.35 0.81 -0.82
C GLN A 118 5.02 0.08 -1.06
N ASN A 119 4.89 -0.61 -2.21
CA ASN A 119 3.75 -1.46 -2.45
C ASN A 119 3.72 -2.60 -1.45
N ILE A 120 2.52 -2.99 -1.02
CA ILE A 120 2.34 -4.13 -0.14
C ILE A 120 2.24 -5.39 -0.98
N ARG A 121 3.06 -6.37 -0.64
CA ARG A 121 2.99 -7.72 -1.18
C ARG A 121 2.52 -8.67 -0.11
N VAL A 122 1.44 -9.37 -0.40
CA VAL A 122 0.94 -10.47 0.43
C VAL A 122 1.64 -11.75 0.01
N GLY A 123 2.15 -12.48 0.99
CA GLY A 123 2.61 -13.85 0.85
C GLY A 123 1.63 -14.80 1.56
N LEU A 124 1.31 -15.93 0.92
CA LEU A 124 0.40 -16.93 1.44
C LEU A 124 1.09 -18.26 1.62
N GLN A 125 0.97 -18.83 2.81
CA GLN A 125 1.33 -20.22 3.09
C GLN A 125 0.10 -20.99 3.55
N ALA A 126 -0.17 -22.12 2.88
CA ALA A 126 -1.27 -23.00 3.19
C ALA A 126 -0.81 -24.17 4.09
N PHE A 127 -1.50 -24.40 5.20
CA PHE A 127 -1.19 -25.48 6.16
C PHE A 127 -2.39 -26.37 6.47
N PRO A 128 -2.16 -27.67 6.64
CA PRO A 128 -1.00 -28.40 6.13
C PRO A 128 -0.83 -28.17 4.61
N PRO A 129 0.29 -28.57 4.00
CA PRO A 129 0.47 -28.38 2.56
C PRO A 129 -0.68 -29.00 1.74
N PRO A 130 -1.03 -28.42 0.57
CA PRO A 130 -2.08 -28.94 -0.28
C PRO A 130 -1.89 -30.45 -0.59
N PRO A 131 -2.95 -31.24 -0.75
CA PRO A 131 -4.36 -30.84 -0.90
C PRO A 131 -5.18 -30.74 0.40
N ASN A 132 -4.58 -30.79 1.57
CA ASN A 132 -5.28 -30.88 2.85
C ASN A 132 -5.16 -29.57 3.68
N SER A 133 -4.99 -28.43 3.02
CA SER A 133 -4.78 -27.15 3.68
C SER A 133 -6.08 -26.62 4.27
N SER A 134 -6.10 -26.37 5.57
CA SER A 134 -7.23 -25.78 6.29
C SER A 134 -6.87 -24.48 7.01
N ILE A 135 -5.61 -24.06 6.93
CA ILE A 135 -5.11 -22.85 7.55
C ILE A 135 -4.38 -22.04 6.50
N ALA A 136 -4.75 -20.77 6.34
CA ALA A 136 -4.03 -19.79 5.57
C ALA A 136 -3.18 -18.94 6.51
N GLN A 137 -1.86 -18.94 6.32
CA GLN A 137 -0.96 -18.02 6.98
C GLN A 137 -0.54 -16.95 5.99
N LEU A 138 -0.84 -15.70 6.32
CA LEU A 138 -0.53 -14.54 5.52
C LEU A 138 0.60 -13.76 6.16
N ASP A 139 1.50 -13.25 5.35
CA ASP A 139 2.51 -12.28 5.74
C ASP A 139 2.61 -11.18 4.67
N TRP A 140 2.95 -9.97 5.08
CA TRP A 140 3.15 -8.84 4.16
C TRP A 140 4.14 -7.83 4.72
N ASN A 141 4.66 -6.98 3.84
CA ASN A 141 5.48 -5.85 4.25
C ASN A 141 4.61 -4.61 4.56
N SER A 142 5.10 -3.75 5.45
CA SER A 142 4.44 -2.47 5.69
C SER A 142 4.48 -1.54 4.46
N TRP A 143 3.48 -0.65 4.32
CA TRP A 143 3.43 0.31 3.22
C TRP A 143 4.46 1.46 3.37
N MET A 144 4.89 1.76 4.60
CA MET A 144 5.92 2.76 4.88
C MET A 144 7.06 2.12 5.66
N ARG A 145 8.26 2.18 5.11
CA ARG A 145 9.43 1.56 5.73
C ARG A 145 9.80 2.28 7.04
N GLY A 146 9.79 1.55 8.13
CA GLY A 146 10.31 1.98 9.43
C GLY A 146 9.34 2.72 10.35
N ASN A 147 8.10 2.94 9.94
CA ASN A 147 7.06 3.50 10.82
C ASN A 147 5.71 2.92 10.43
N ASP A 148 5.29 1.86 11.11
CA ASP A 148 4.03 1.20 10.82
C ASP A 148 3.08 1.28 12.02
N SER A 149 2.30 2.35 12.05
CA SER A 149 1.11 2.47 12.90
C SER A 149 -0.17 2.25 12.11
N THR A 150 -0.06 1.71 10.90
CA THR A 150 -1.17 1.53 9.97
C THR A 150 -2.00 0.31 10.37
N SER A 151 -3.31 0.47 10.32
CA SER A 151 -4.25 -0.62 10.44
C SER A 151 -4.51 -1.23 9.07
N TYR A 152 -4.44 -2.55 8.99
CA TYR A 152 -4.66 -3.34 7.79
C TYR A 152 -5.95 -4.13 7.93
N ASP A 153 -6.81 -4.05 6.92
CA ASP A 153 -7.98 -4.90 6.78
C ASP A 153 -7.61 -6.10 5.91
N VAL A 154 -7.82 -7.31 6.42
CA VAL A 154 -7.56 -8.55 5.70
C VAL A 154 -8.83 -9.02 5.01
N TRP A 155 -8.74 -9.32 3.72
CA TRP A 155 -9.85 -9.72 2.88
C TRP A 155 -9.58 -11.05 2.19
N VAL A 156 -10.65 -11.83 2.00
CA VAL A 156 -10.65 -13.07 1.23
C VAL A 156 -11.69 -13.00 0.12
N GLU A 157 -11.32 -13.47 -1.06
CA GLU A 157 -12.22 -13.72 -2.17
C GLU A 157 -12.52 -15.21 -2.29
N ALA A 158 -13.79 -15.57 -2.21
CA ALA A 158 -14.25 -16.94 -2.30
C ALA A 158 -15.50 -17.05 -3.21
N PRO A 159 -15.49 -17.90 -4.25
CA PRO A 159 -14.29 -18.51 -4.86
C PRO A 159 -13.43 -17.50 -5.59
N ILE A 160 -12.21 -17.86 -5.93
CA ILE A 160 -11.28 -16.97 -6.69
C ILE A 160 -11.91 -16.44 -7.99
N ASN A 161 -11.65 -15.18 -8.33
CA ASN A 161 -12.18 -14.48 -9.51
C ASN A 161 -13.72 -14.31 -9.51
N SER A 162 -14.37 -14.46 -8.36
CA SER A 162 -15.80 -14.20 -8.22
C SER A 162 -16.16 -12.73 -8.04
N GLY A 163 -15.19 -11.91 -7.59
CA GLY A 163 -15.43 -10.55 -7.14
C GLY A 163 -16.10 -10.47 -5.75
N ASN A 164 -16.32 -11.61 -5.10
CA ASN A 164 -16.98 -11.67 -3.78
C ASN A 164 -15.93 -11.60 -2.66
N TRP A 165 -15.56 -10.40 -2.30
CA TRP A 165 -14.61 -10.13 -1.23
C TRP A 165 -15.32 -10.03 0.13
N THR A 166 -14.80 -10.74 1.12
CA THR A 166 -15.27 -10.71 2.51
C THR A 166 -14.13 -10.26 3.42
N GLN A 167 -14.39 -9.30 4.30
CA GLN A 167 -13.42 -8.87 5.30
C GLN A 167 -13.35 -9.89 6.44
N LEU A 168 -12.16 -10.41 6.70
CA LEU A 168 -11.89 -11.34 7.81
C LEU A 168 -11.66 -10.62 9.13
N GLY A 169 -11.02 -9.46 9.08
CA GLY A 169 -10.73 -8.65 10.27
C GLY A 169 -9.75 -7.54 10.00
N THR A 170 -9.32 -6.89 11.09
CA THR A 170 -8.40 -5.76 11.07
C THR A 170 -7.25 -6.02 12.04
N THR A 171 -6.03 -5.71 11.64
CA THR A 171 -4.82 -5.87 12.46
C THR A 171 -3.85 -4.72 12.25
N MET A 172 -2.97 -4.48 13.23
CA MET A 172 -1.79 -3.60 13.10
C MET A 172 -0.51 -4.41 12.85
N ASP A 173 -0.59 -5.73 12.93
CA ASP A 173 0.52 -6.62 12.60
C ASP A 173 0.62 -6.80 11.07
N THR A 174 1.74 -7.28 10.61
CA THR A 174 1.99 -7.63 9.19
C THR A 174 1.84 -9.13 8.94
N THR A 175 1.05 -9.80 9.77
CA THR A 175 0.75 -11.24 9.66
C THR A 175 -0.70 -11.50 10.06
N TRP A 176 -1.29 -12.53 9.46
CA TRP A 176 -2.64 -12.99 9.77
C TRP A 176 -2.74 -14.50 9.62
N THR A 177 -3.60 -15.12 10.44
CA THR A 177 -3.92 -16.54 10.29
C THR A 177 -5.42 -16.68 10.15
N ASP A 178 -5.85 -17.33 9.07
CA ASP A 178 -7.24 -17.64 8.80
C ASP A 178 -7.45 -19.17 8.86
N THR A 179 -8.53 -19.58 9.53
CA THR A 179 -8.97 -20.98 9.52
C THR A 179 -10.07 -21.13 8.48
N VAL A 180 -9.73 -21.83 7.40
CA VAL A 180 -10.56 -21.91 6.22
C VAL A 180 -11.64 -22.98 6.40
N ALA A 181 -12.91 -22.56 6.26
CA ALA A 181 -14.09 -23.42 6.36
C ALA A 181 -14.65 -23.84 4.97
N PHE A 182 -13.83 -23.79 3.91
CA PHE A 182 -14.25 -24.13 2.55
C PHE A 182 -13.81 -25.54 2.16
N CYS A 183 -14.70 -26.28 1.50
CA CYS A 183 -14.44 -27.63 1.03
C CYS A 183 -13.92 -27.65 -0.41
N GLY A 184 -12.59 -27.56 -0.58
CA GLY A 184 -11.94 -27.80 -1.86
C GLY A 184 -12.01 -26.63 -2.84
N GLU A 185 -11.69 -25.42 -2.38
CA GLU A 185 -11.74 -24.21 -3.18
C GLU A 185 -10.41 -23.48 -3.27
N TRP A 186 -10.26 -22.69 -4.35
CA TRP A 186 -9.20 -21.70 -4.48
C TRP A 186 -9.68 -20.39 -3.86
N LEU A 187 -8.93 -19.90 -2.90
CA LEU A 187 -9.15 -18.61 -2.25
C LEU A 187 -8.06 -17.64 -2.63
N ASN A 188 -8.44 -16.37 -2.72
CA ASN A 188 -7.53 -15.25 -2.99
C ASN A 188 -7.54 -14.30 -1.80
N TYR A 189 -6.38 -13.85 -1.34
CA TYR A 189 -6.25 -12.95 -0.20
C TYR A 189 -5.61 -11.66 -0.60
N GLU A 190 -6.10 -10.56 -0.03
CA GLU A 190 -5.49 -9.24 -0.15
C GLU A 190 -5.58 -8.49 1.17
N VAL A 191 -4.76 -7.47 1.30
CA VAL A 191 -4.74 -6.56 2.43
C VAL A 191 -5.09 -5.16 1.93
N ARG A 192 -6.00 -4.48 2.64
CA ARG A 192 -6.37 -3.09 2.37
C ARG A 192 -5.92 -2.20 3.51
N TYR A 193 -5.51 -0.98 3.19
CA TYR A 193 -5.08 0.02 4.17
C TYR A 193 -5.54 1.41 3.76
N GLY A 194 -5.74 2.30 4.75
CA GLY A 194 -6.32 3.61 4.48
C GLY A 194 -7.74 3.52 3.89
N ALA A 195 -8.13 4.49 3.09
CA ALA A 195 -9.50 4.58 2.56
C ALA A 195 -9.75 3.70 1.32
N ALA A 196 -8.72 3.37 0.54
CA ALA A 196 -8.89 2.70 -0.77
C ALA A 196 -7.63 1.98 -1.28
N CYS A 197 -6.59 1.83 -0.47
CA CYS A 197 -5.34 1.24 -0.91
C CYS A 197 -5.38 -0.27 -0.80
N VAL A 198 -5.00 -0.96 -1.87
CA VAL A 198 -5.06 -2.43 -1.97
C VAL A 198 -3.67 -2.98 -2.25
N SER A 199 -3.30 -4.05 -1.56
CA SER A 199 -2.06 -4.80 -1.79
C SER A 199 -2.09 -5.61 -3.08
N SER A 200 -0.97 -6.27 -3.42
CA SER A 200 -1.05 -7.44 -4.28
C SER A 200 -1.89 -8.52 -3.61
N SER A 201 -2.46 -9.42 -4.40
CA SER A 201 -3.13 -10.62 -3.87
C SER A 201 -2.25 -11.85 -4.02
N ASP A 202 -2.51 -12.86 -3.19
CA ASP A 202 -1.94 -14.19 -3.33
C ASP A 202 -3.02 -15.26 -3.09
N SER A 203 -2.92 -16.39 -3.77
CA SER A 203 -3.98 -17.40 -3.81
C SER A 203 -3.48 -18.80 -3.50
N GLY A 204 -4.35 -19.59 -2.88
CA GLY A 204 -4.07 -20.97 -2.54
C GLY A 204 -5.30 -21.87 -2.59
N PHE A 205 -5.04 -23.18 -2.72
CA PHE A 205 -6.10 -24.17 -2.64
C PHE A 205 -6.28 -24.64 -1.19
N PHE A 206 -7.51 -24.60 -0.71
CA PHE A 206 -7.87 -24.99 0.64
C PHE A 206 -8.97 -26.05 0.64
N SER A 207 -8.95 -26.89 1.69
CA SER A 207 -9.96 -27.93 1.86
C SER A 207 -10.15 -28.17 3.35
N ASP A 208 -11.30 -27.85 3.88
CA ASP A 208 -11.64 -28.24 5.22
C ASP A 208 -11.73 -29.78 5.30
N LYS A 209 -10.96 -30.34 6.20
CA LYS A 209 -10.91 -31.78 6.52
C LYS A 209 -11.42 -32.05 7.94
N THR A 210 -11.95 -31.05 8.60
CA THR A 210 -12.54 -31.22 9.94
C THR A 210 -13.76 -32.12 9.81
N PRO A 211 -13.77 -33.31 10.41
CA PRO A 211 -14.98 -34.14 10.37
C PRO A 211 -16.12 -33.38 11.04
N PRO A 212 -17.33 -33.42 10.47
CA PRO A 212 -18.50 -32.81 11.11
C PRO A 212 -18.71 -33.39 12.51
N ALA A 213 -19.22 -32.59 13.41
CA ALA A 213 -19.55 -33.05 14.76
C ALA A 213 -20.49 -34.27 14.71
N PRO A 214 -20.24 -35.28 15.51
CA PRO A 214 -21.10 -36.46 15.50
C PRO A 214 -22.54 -36.07 15.85
N VAL A 215 -23.49 -36.60 15.10
CA VAL A 215 -24.91 -36.40 15.39
C VAL A 215 -25.27 -36.91 16.77
N VAL A 216 -26.06 -36.17 17.50
CA VAL A 216 -26.56 -36.57 18.81
C VAL A 216 -27.91 -37.25 18.62
N PHE A 217 -27.98 -38.54 19.04
CA PHE A 217 -29.26 -39.25 19.06
C PHE A 217 -30.18 -38.63 20.13
N ASP A 218 -31.37 -38.22 19.73
CA ASP A 218 -32.40 -37.72 20.62
C ASP A 218 -33.27 -38.86 21.17
N SER A 219 -33.82 -39.68 20.26
CA SER A 219 -34.70 -40.74 20.70
C SER A 219 -34.77 -41.91 19.70
N VAL A 220 -35.12 -43.10 20.24
CA VAL A 220 -35.46 -44.29 19.47
C VAL A 220 -36.80 -44.78 19.98
N THR A 221 -37.79 -44.85 19.10
CA THR A 221 -39.17 -45.30 19.44
C THR A 221 -39.55 -46.48 18.55
N VAL A 222 -40.20 -47.45 19.13
CA VAL A 222 -40.80 -48.57 18.35
C VAL A 222 -42.14 -48.11 17.82
N ALA A 223 -42.24 -47.98 16.51
CA ALA A 223 -43.52 -47.71 15.83
C ALA A 223 -44.25 -48.99 15.49
N GLY A 224 -45.54 -48.94 15.31
CA GLY A 224 -46.36 -50.12 14.98
C GLY A 224 -45.84 -50.85 13.73
N GLY A 225 -45.91 -52.23 13.73
CA GLY A 225 -45.47 -53.00 12.58
C GLY A 225 -43.96 -53.38 12.56
N ASN A 226 -43.33 -53.47 13.73
CA ASN A 226 -41.90 -53.77 13.90
C ASN A 226 -40.91 -52.76 13.28
N LEU A 227 -41.33 -51.52 13.16
CA LEU A 227 -40.48 -50.40 12.68
C LEU A 227 -39.88 -49.65 13.88
N ALA A 228 -38.62 -49.30 13.79
CA ALA A 228 -37.99 -48.35 14.71
C ALA A 228 -37.93 -46.95 14.06
N ALA A 229 -38.44 -45.94 14.76
CA ALA A 229 -38.24 -44.55 14.41
C ALA A 229 -37.10 -43.98 15.25
N MET A 230 -36.17 -43.35 14.59
CA MET A 230 -35.00 -42.70 15.24
C MET A 230 -35.08 -41.22 14.95
N SER A 231 -34.77 -40.40 15.95
CA SER A 231 -34.55 -38.95 15.80
C SER A 231 -33.16 -38.58 16.28
N TRP A 232 -32.58 -37.59 15.65
CA TRP A 232 -31.29 -37.03 16.01
C TRP A 232 -31.32 -35.51 15.79
N GLU A 233 -30.48 -34.79 16.51
CA GLU A 233 -30.22 -33.39 16.24
C GLU A 233 -29.30 -33.25 15.01
N ALA A 234 -29.58 -32.28 14.15
CA ALA A 234 -28.72 -31.96 13.03
C ALA A 234 -27.34 -31.53 13.55
N SER A 235 -26.28 -31.84 12.80
CA SER A 235 -24.98 -31.29 13.10
C SER A 235 -25.02 -29.76 13.13
N SER A 236 -24.29 -29.16 14.06
CA SER A 236 -24.12 -27.72 14.12
C SER A 236 -23.15 -27.20 13.05
N ASP A 237 -22.46 -28.08 12.36
CA ASP A 237 -21.54 -27.69 11.27
C ASP A 237 -22.36 -27.33 10.03
N SER A 238 -21.93 -26.24 9.40
CA SER A 238 -22.63 -25.63 8.27
C SER A 238 -22.00 -25.99 6.91
N ASP A 239 -21.32 -27.12 6.81
CA ASP A 239 -20.68 -27.61 5.57
C ASP A 239 -21.68 -27.86 4.44
#